data_d93249240b1a6a1e79c03761a936b676
#
_entry.id   d93249240b1a6a1e79c03761a936b676
#
_cell.length_a   1.000
_cell.length_b   1.000
_cell.length_c   1.000
_cell.angle_alpha   90.00
_cell.angle_beta   90.00
_cell.angle_gamma   90.00
#
_symmetry.space_group_name_H-M   'P 1'
#
loop_
_entity.id
_entity.type
_entity.pdbx_description
1 polymer ?
#
loop_
_entity_poly.entity_id
_entity_poly.type
_entity_poly.pdbx_seq_one_letter_code
_entity_poly.pdbx_strand_id
1 'polypeptide(L)'
;RFEGEDIAASGYAKHRREHVSLVFQDHNLIDYLTPEENLRLVSTKADMKILEELGLSREESKRNIMHLSGGQRQRVAVGRALVAPGRAILADEPTGSLDPEMTDEVIHLLQHAAHQLGKCVIVVTHSKRVANSADVVLRLRSKKLTRA
;
A
#
# COMPACT_ATOMS: atom_id res chain seq x y z
N ARG A 1 8.18 11.26 -16.15
CA ARG A 1 7.99 12.55 -15.45
C ARG A 1 7.03 12.35 -14.28
N PHE A 2 7.22 13.13 -13.22
CA PHE A 2 6.32 13.19 -12.09
C PHE A 2 5.96 14.66 -11.84
N GLU A 3 4.67 14.97 -11.81
CA GLU A 3 4.16 16.38 -11.71
C GLU A 3 4.80 17.35 -12.73
N GLY A 4 5.11 16.84 -13.92
CA GLY A 4 5.74 17.62 -14.99
C GLY A 4 7.27 17.67 -14.94
N GLU A 5 7.90 17.33 -13.82
CA GLU A 5 9.34 17.34 -13.65
C GLU A 5 10.01 16.05 -14.13
N ASP A 6 11.26 16.16 -14.60
CA ASP A 6 12.05 14.99 -14.98
C ASP A 6 12.63 14.32 -13.74
N ILE A 7 12.18 13.09 -13.48
CA ILE A 7 12.63 12.27 -12.33
C ILE A 7 14.15 12.04 -12.36
N ALA A 8 14.75 11.95 -13.56
CA ALA A 8 16.18 11.74 -13.68
C ALA A 8 17.00 12.94 -13.17
N ALA A 9 16.46 14.15 -13.29
CA ALA A 9 17.15 15.37 -12.84
C ALA A 9 17.28 15.46 -11.31
N SER A 10 16.27 14.99 -10.56
CA SER A 10 16.28 14.97 -9.10
C SER A 10 16.90 13.71 -8.51
N GLY A 11 17.15 12.69 -9.32
CA GLY A 11 17.66 11.38 -8.95
C GLY A 11 16.58 10.40 -8.51
N TYR A 12 16.59 9.19 -9.09
CA TYR A 12 15.58 8.14 -8.84
C TYR A 12 15.46 7.73 -7.36
N ALA A 13 16.57 7.69 -6.63
CA ALA A 13 16.57 7.31 -5.22
C ALA A 13 15.85 8.34 -4.35
N LYS A 14 16.08 9.62 -4.58
CA LYS A 14 15.38 10.72 -3.90
C LYS A 14 13.90 10.68 -4.23
N HIS A 15 13.55 10.60 -5.51
CA HIS A 15 12.16 10.52 -5.96
C HIS A 15 11.40 9.36 -5.31
N ARG A 16 11.98 8.15 -5.31
CA ARG A 16 11.37 6.98 -4.68
C ARG A 16 11.11 7.20 -3.19
N ARG A 17 12.06 7.78 -2.47
CA ARG A 17 11.94 8.03 -1.03
C ARG A 17 10.88 9.05 -0.68
N GLU A 18 10.75 10.11 -1.49
CA GLU A 18 9.91 11.27 -1.17
C GLU A 18 8.50 11.18 -1.76
N HIS A 19 8.33 10.48 -2.87
CA HIS A 19 7.10 10.54 -3.65
C HIS A 19 6.39 9.19 -3.85
N VAL A 20 7.07 8.06 -3.60
CA VAL A 20 6.53 6.74 -3.92
C VAL A 20 6.51 5.85 -2.68
N SER A 21 5.35 5.27 -2.41
CA SER A 21 5.17 4.22 -1.42
C SER A 21 4.93 2.89 -2.13
N LEU A 22 5.48 1.80 -1.59
CA LEU A 22 5.40 0.48 -2.21
C LEU A 22 4.71 -0.51 -1.26
N VAL A 23 3.80 -1.29 -1.82
CA VAL A 23 3.22 -2.48 -1.19
C VAL A 23 3.65 -3.67 -2.03
N PHE A 24 4.45 -4.55 -1.46
CA PHE A 24 4.94 -5.75 -2.12
C PHE A 24 4.11 -6.98 -1.72
N GLN A 25 4.10 -7.99 -2.57
CA GLN A 25 3.48 -9.27 -2.29
C GLN A 25 4.09 -9.94 -1.04
N ASP A 26 5.41 -9.85 -0.85
CA ASP A 26 6.15 -10.39 0.30
C ASP A 26 6.17 -9.45 1.52
N HIS A 27 5.23 -8.50 1.60
CA HIS A 27 5.05 -7.51 2.67
C HIS A 27 6.21 -6.54 2.87
N ASN A 28 7.45 -6.97 2.76
CA ASN A 28 8.70 -6.18 2.96
C ASN A 28 8.68 -5.34 4.25
N LEU A 29 8.22 -5.97 5.34
CA LEU A 29 8.23 -5.39 6.69
C LEU A 29 9.57 -5.70 7.38
N ILE A 30 9.88 -4.93 8.42
CA ILE A 30 11.04 -5.21 9.26
C ILE A 30 10.61 -6.20 10.36
N ASP A 31 11.09 -7.42 10.28
CA ASP A 31 10.61 -8.57 11.03
C ASP A 31 10.73 -8.45 12.56
N TYR A 32 11.75 -7.75 13.07
CA TYR A 32 11.98 -7.56 14.50
C TYR A 32 11.25 -6.36 15.09
N LEU A 33 10.52 -5.60 14.27
CA LEU A 33 9.70 -4.47 14.71
C LEU A 33 8.23 -4.88 14.89
N THR A 34 7.50 -4.06 15.64
CA THR A 34 6.05 -4.11 15.74
C THR A 34 5.37 -3.45 14.53
N PRO A 35 4.07 -3.65 14.30
CA PRO A 35 3.29 -2.87 13.33
C PRO A 35 3.45 -1.35 13.49
N GLU A 36 3.28 -0.84 14.71
CA GLU A 36 3.44 0.59 14.99
C GLU A 36 4.82 1.11 14.59
N GLU A 37 5.88 0.39 14.93
CA GLU A 37 7.25 0.76 14.59
C GLU A 37 7.49 0.72 13.08
N ASN A 38 6.96 -0.30 12.37
CA ASN A 38 7.03 -0.37 10.91
C ASN A 38 6.37 0.85 10.24
N LEU A 39 5.25 1.35 10.76
CA LEU A 39 4.61 2.56 10.25
C LEU A 39 5.46 3.81 10.55
N ARG A 40 6.04 3.90 11.74
CA ARG A 40 6.87 5.04 12.17
C ARG A 40 8.16 5.19 11.37
N LEU A 41 8.64 4.13 10.71
CA LEU A 41 9.79 4.23 9.80
C LEU A 41 9.56 5.19 8.62
N VAL A 42 8.31 5.31 8.18
CA VAL A 42 7.96 6.15 7.03
C VAL A 42 7.26 7.44 7.43
N SER A 43 6.65 7.48 8.62
CA SER A 43 5.98 8.66 9.14
C SER A 43 5.96 8.67 10.67
N THR A 44 6.77 9.53 11.27
CA THR A 44 6.82 9.71 12.75
C THR A 44 5.53 10.29 13.32
N LYS A 45 4.71 10.93 12.47
CA LYS A 45 3.41 11.55 12.81
C LYS A 45 2.22 10.69 12.39
N ALA A 46 2.44 9.41 12.00
CA ALA A 46 1.36 8.52 11.59
C ALA A 46 0.31 8.37 12.70
N ASP A 47 -0.96 8.49 12.35
CA ASP A 47 -2.05 8.12 13.24
C ASP A 47 -2.12 6.59 13.31
N MET A 48 -1.90 6.03 14.49
CA MET A 48 -1.92 4.58 14.69
C MET A 48 -3.33 3.98 14.60
N LYS A 49 -4.39 4.81 14.55
CA LYS A 49 -5.77 4.35 14.28
C LYS A 49 -5.88 3.60 12.97
N ILE A 50 -5.01 3.90 12.00
CA ILE A 50 -4.97 3.16 10.73
C ILE A 50 -4.78 1.65 10.95
N LEU A 51 -4.08 1.21 11.99
CA LEU A 51 -3.93 -0.22 12.29
C LEU A 51 -5.25 -0.84 12.76
N GLU A 52 -6.06 -0.11 13.53
CA GLU A 52 -7.40 -0.54 13.94
C GLU A 52 -8.35 -0.60 12.73
N GLU A 53 -8.30 0.40 11.84
CA GLU A 53 -9.04 0.42 10.57
C GLU A 53 -8.65 -0.73 9.64
N LEU A 54 -7.41 -1.22 9.76
CA LEU A 54 -6.91 -2.41 9.07
C LEU A 54 -7.22 -3.72 9.83
N GLY A 55 -8.08 -3.68 10.84
CA GLY A 55 -8.51 -4.85 11.60
C GLY A 55 -7.43 -5.47 12.49
N LEU A 56 -6.44 -4.68 12.94
CA LEU A 56 -5.48 -5.10 13.95
C LEU A 56 -5.92 -4.57 15.32
N SER A 57 -6.01 -5.47 16.31
CA SER A 57 -6.24 -5.05 17.68
C SER A 57 -5.05 -4.24 18.23
N ARG A 58 -5.29 -3.49 19.32
CA ARG A 58 -4.23 -2.74 19.99
C ARG A 58 -3.09 -3.62 20.49
N GLU A 59 -3.41 -4.86 20.88
CA GLU A 59 -2.40 -5.84 21.31
C GLU A 59 -1.55 -6.31 20.12
N GLU A 60 -2.18 -6.64 18.99
CA GLU A 60 -1.49 -7.05 17.76
C GLU A 60 -0.61 -5.93 17.21
N SER A 61 -1.05 -4.68 17.29
CA SER A 61 -0.29 -3.51 16.85
C SER A 61 1.04 -3.31 17.59
N LYS A 62 1.16 -3.87 18.79
CA LYS A 62 2.36 -3.82 19.66
C LYS A 62 3.13 -5.13 19.73
N ARG A 63 2.64 -6.17 19.10
CA ARG A 63 3.28 -7.48 19.05
C ARG A 63 4.32 -7.50 17.94
N ASN A 64 5.37 -8.30 18.09
CA ASN A 64 6.35 -8.50 17.04
C ASN A 64 5.67 -9.02 15.75
N ILE A 65 6.08 -8.45 14.60
CA ILE A 65 5.50 -8.75 13.28
C ILE A 65 5.53 -10.26 12.96
N MET A 66 6.54 -10.98 13.43
CA MET A 66 6.68 -12.41 13.21
C MET A 66 5.59 -13.26 13.87
N HIS A 67 4.88 -12.71 14.86
CA HIS A 67 3.76 -13.37 15.52
C HIS A 67 2.41 -13.07 14.86
N LEU A 68 2.40 -12.31 13.78
CA LEU A 68 1.20 -12.00 13.01
C LEU A 68 0.99 -13.00 11.88
N SER A 69 -0.28 -13.22 11.51
CA SER A 69 -0.62 -14.00 10.32
C SER A 69 -0.13 -13.31 9.04
N GLY A 70 -0.07 -14.05 7.92
CA GLY A 70 0.27 -13.48 6.62
C GLY A 70 -0.66 -12.33 6.22
N GLY A 71 -1.98 -12.51 6.43
CA GLY A 71 -2.96 -11.46 6.16
C GLY A 71 -2.79 -10.21 7.05
N GLN A 72 -2.49 -10.40 8.34
CA GLN A 72 -2.19 -9.28 9.24
C GLN A 72 -0.93 -8.51 8.78
N ARG A 73 0.14 -9.22 8.42
CA ARG A 73 1.34 -8.59 7.87
C ARG A 73 1.05 -7.81 6.58
N GLN A 74 0.22 -8.36 5.69
CA GLN A 74 -0.19 -7.65 4.47
C GLN A 74 -0.91 -6.34 4.80
N ARG A 75 -1.84 -6.35 5.76
CA ARG A 75 -2.52 -5.14 6.20
C ARG A 75 -1.58 -4.10 6.79
N VAL A 76 -0.58 -4.52 7.58
CA VAL A 76 0.47 -3.62 8.07
C VAL A 76 1.27 -3.00 6.92
N ALA A 77 1.62 -3.78 5.88
CA ALA A 77 2.32 -3.27 4.71
C ALA A 77 1.50 -2.22 3.94
N VAL A 78 0.19 -2.46 3.79
CA VAL A 78 -0.74 -1.48 3.23
C VAL A 78 -0.80 -0.23 4.10
N GLY A 79 -0.98 -0.37 5.43
CA GLY A 79 -1.01 0.74 6.38
C GLY A 79 0.25 1.60 6.30
N ARG A 80 1.42 0.98 6.21
CA ARG A 80 2.69 1.69 6.02
C ARG A 80 2.71 2.55 4.75
N ALA A 81 2.17 2.03 3.65
CA ALA A 81 2.08 2.79 2.40
C ALA A 81 1.06 3.94 2.47
N LEU A 82 -0.04 3.75 3.19
CA LEU A 82 -1.07 4.78 3.38
C LEU A 82 -0.57 5.98 4.19
N VAL A 83 0.17 5.73 5.29
CA VAL A 83 0.68 6.80 6.18
C VAL A 83 1.95 7.49 5.63
N ALA A 84 2.61 6.90 4.65
CA ALA A 84 3.78 7.50 4.03
C ALA A 84 3.42 8.81 3.32
N PRO A 85 4.28 9.83 3.32
CA PRO A 85 3.98 11.15 2.77
C PRO A 85 3.90 11.18 1.24
N GLY A 86 4.40 10.16 0.56
CA GLY A 86 4.44 10.09 -0.90
C GLY A 86 3.06 10.18 -1.55
N ARG A 87 3.00 10.83 -2.71
CA ARG A 87 1.76 11.01 -3.49
C ARG A 87 1.39 9.84 -4.38
N ALA A 88 2.30 8.89 -4.58
CA ALA A 88 2.04 7.69 -5.36
C ALA A 88 2.15 6.44 -4.49
N ILE A 89 1.17 5.53 -4.62
CA ILE A 89 1.21 4.20 -4.04
C ILE A 89 1.27 3.20 -5.19
N LEU A 90 2.29 2.36 -5.21
CA LEU A 90 2.41 1.24 -6.14
C LEU A 90 2.23 -0.04 -5.36
N ALA A 91 1.21 -0.81 -5.67
CA ALA A 91 0.86 -2.05 -4.97
C ALA A 91 0.91 -3.25 -5.92
N ASP A 92 1.66 -4.26 -5.53
CA ASP A 92 1.75 -5.53 -6.24
C ASP A 92 1.02 -6.60 -5.42
N GLU A 93 -0.10 -7.10 -5.96
CA GLU A 93 -1.03 -8.06 -5.33
C GLU A 93 -1.36 -7.73 -3.86
N PRO A 94 -1.85 -6.52 -3.55
CA PRO A 94 -2.01 -6.06 -2.16
C PRO A 94 -3.03 -6.85 -1.35
N THR A 95 -3.84 -7.68 -2.00
CA THR A 95 -4.91 -8.47 -1.38
C THR A 95 -4.70 -9.99 -1.55
N GLY A 96 -3.58 -10.42 -2.10
CA GLY A 96 -3.36 -11.82 -2.48
C GLY A 96 -3.38 -12.83 -1.32
N SER A 97 -3.12 -12.38 -0.09
CA SER A 97 -3.10 -13.22 1.12
C SER A 97 -4.29 -12.97 2.05
N LEU A 98 -5.31 -12.23 1.59
CA LEU A 98 -6.45 -11.81 2.40
C LEU A 98 -7.70 -12.65 2.08
N ASP A 99 -8.53 -12.84 3.11
CA ASP A 99 -9.90 -13.32 2.92
C ASP A 99 -10.76 -12.25 2.22
N PRO A 100 -11.98 -12.61 1.78
CA PRO A 100 -12.84 -11.69 1.04
C PRO A 100 -13.24 -10.42 1.81
N GLU A 101 -13.46 -10.51 3.12
CA GLU A 101 -13.87 -9.39 3.96
C GLU A 101 -12.72 -8.39 4.10
N MET A 102 -11.54 -8.87 4.44
CA MET A 102 -10.34 -8.05 4.54
C MET A 102 -9.90 -7.47 3.18
N THR A 103 -10.18 -8.20 2.10
CA THR A 103 -9.95 -7.69 0.73
C THR A 103 -10.76 -6.42 0.48
N ASP A 104 -12.04 -6.38 0.88
CA ASP A 104 -12.87 -5.18 0.71
C ASP A 104 -12.39 -4.02 1.55
N GLU A 105 -11.99 -4.27 2.80
CA GLU A 105 -11.45 -3.21 3.66
C GLU A 105 -10.20 -2.58 3.04
N VAL A 106 -9.27 -3.40 2.53
CA VAL A 106 -8.06 -2.88 1.85
C VAL A 106 -8.43 -2.12 0.58
N ILE A 107 -9.40 -2.59 -0.21
CA ILE A 107 -9.90 -1.87 -1.39
C ILE A 107 -10.44 -0.49 -0.97
N HIS A 108 -11.29 -0.43 0.05
CA HIS A 108 -11.84 0.85 0.54
C HIS A 108 -10.76 1.82 1.01
N LEU A 109 -9.72 1.33 1.69
CA LEU A 109 -8.61 2.17 2.13
C LEU A 109 -7.78 2.69 0.97
N LEU A 110 -7.53 1.89 -0.07
CA LEU A 110 -6.85 2.33 -1.28
C LEU A 110 -7.68 3.35 -2.06
N GLN A 111 -9.00 3.15 -2.16
CA GLN A 111 -9.93 4.12 -2.75
C GLN A 111 -9.96 5.42 -1.94
N HIS A 112 -10.00 5.34 -0.59
CA HIS A 112 -9.91 6.51 0.27
C HIS A 112 -8.61 7.29 0.01
N ALA A 113 -7.48 6.58 -0.10
CA ALA A 113 -6.20 7.21 -0.44
C ALA A 113 -6.24 7.94 -1.78
N ALA A 114 -6.89 7.37 -2.79
CA ALA A 114 -7.01 7.98 -4.10
C ALA A 114 -7.97 9.19 -4.09
N HIS A 115 -9.18 9.02 -3.56
CA HIS A 115 -10.25 9.99 -3.72
C HIS A 115 -10.25 11.08 -2.65
N GLN A 116 -9.82 10.77 -1.42
CA GLN A 116 -9.86 11.73 -0.31
C GLN A 116 -8.48 12.32 0.01
N LEU A 117 -7.40 11.52 -0.11
CA LEU A 117 -6.04 12.00 0.15
C LEU A 117 -5.32 12.47 -1.12
N GLY A 118 -5.95 12.36 -2.30
CA GLY A 118 -5.39 12.79 -3.59
C GLY A 118 -4.13 12.02 -4.00
N LYS A 119 -3.97 10.78 -3.54
CA LYS A 119 -2.83 9.93 -3.93
C LYS A 119 -3.11 9.23 -5.27
N CYS A 120 -2.10 9.10 -6.11
CA CYS A 120 -2.15 8.25 -7.28
C CYS A 120 -1.91 6.80 -6.86
N VAL A 121 -2.94 5.96 -6.92
CA VAL A 121 -2.85 4.54 -6.53
C VAL A 121 -2.80 3.67 -7.78
N ILE A 122 -1.71 2.93 -7.95
CA ILE A 122 -1.52 2.00 -9.06
C ILE A 122 -1.40 0.60 -8.47
N VAL A 123 -2.31 -0.29 -8.88
CA VAL A 123 -2.35 -1.68 -8.40
C VAL A 123 -2.10 -2.64 -9.56
N VAL A 124 -1.18 -3.56 -9.37
CA VAL A 124 -1.02 -4.73 -10.23
C VAL A 124 -1.72 -5.90 -9.54
N THR A 125 -2.66 -6.54 -10.22
CA THR A 125 -3.42 -7.64 -9.63
C THR A 125 -4.01 -8.58 -10.66
N HIS A 126 -4.23 -9.84 -10.26
CA HIS A 126 -5.04 -10.83 -10.97
C HIS A 126 -6.47 -10.90 -10.42
N SER A 127 -6.77 -10.21 -9.33
CA SER A 127 -8.10 -10.17 -8.72
C SER A 127 -9.08 -9.33 -9.54
N LYS A 128 -10.14 -9.96 -10.06
CA LYS A 128 -11.24 -9.25 -10.73
C LYS A 128 -11.96 -8.29 -9.77
N ARG A 129 -12.04 -8.64 -8.48
CA ARG A 129 -12.67 -7.82 -7.45
C ARG A 129 -11.94 -6.49 -7.28
N VAL A 130 -10.61 -6.53 -7.14
CA VAL A 130 -9.77 -5.33 -7.08
C VAL A 130 -9.84 -4.53 -8.39
N ALA A 131 -9.75 -5.19 -9.55
CA ALA A 131 -9.83 -4.51 -10.83
C ALA A 131 -11.17 -3.78 -11.03
N ASN A 132 -12.30 -4.40 -10.63
CA ASN A 132 -13.63 -3.80 -10.76
C ASN A 132 -13.87 -2.60 -9.81
N SER A 133 -13.05 -2.43 -8.79
CA SER A 133 -13.11 -1.31 -7.84
C SER A 133 -12.27 -0.11 -8.26
N ALA A 134 -11.47 -0.22 -9.31
CA ALA A 134 -10.59 0.83 -9.79
C ALA A 134 -11.32 1.80 -10.74
N ASP A 135 -10.94 3.08 -10.72
CA ASP A 135 -11.46 4.10 -11.65
C ASP A 135 -11.05 3.81 -13.11
N VAL A 136 -9.87 3.23 -13.29
CA VAL A 136 -9.33 2.89 -14.61
C VAL A 136 -8.67 1.52 -14.56
N VAL A 137 -9.05 0.65 -15.49
CA VAL A 137 -8.45 -0.68 -15.64
C VAL A 137 -7.63 -0.72 -16.92
N LEU A 138 -6.36 -1.08 -16.78
CA LEU A 138 -5.45 -1.31 -17.89
C LEU A 138 -5.09 -2.78 -17.97
N ARG A 139 -5.10 -3.34 -19.17
CA ARG A 139 -4.63 -4.71 -19.44
C ARG A 139 -3.27 -4.69 -20.10
N LEU A 140 -2.35 -5.43 -19.54
CA LEU A 140 -1.03 -5.65 -20.13
C LEU A 140 -1.08 -6.89 -21.02
N ARG A 141 -0.93 -6.71 -22.34
CA ARG A 141 -0.81 -7.79 -23.32
C ARG A 141 0.37 -7.52 -24.23
N SER A 142 1.24 -8.50 -24.44
CA SER A 142 2.39 -8.37 -25.36
C SER A 142 3.20 -7.10 -25.14
N LYS A 143 3.47 -6.75 -23.88
CA LYS A 143 4.20 -5.53 -23.44
C LYS A 143 3.50 -4.19 -23.80
N LYS A 144 2.21 -4.22 -24.14
CA LYS A 144 1.41 -3.02 -24.40
C LYS A 144 0.27 -2.92 -23.38
N LEU A 145 0.05 -1.71 -22.87
CA LEU A 145 -1.09 -1.39 -22.02
C LEU A 145 -2.26 -0.95 -22.91
N THR A 146 -3.42 -1.52 -22.68
CA THR A 146 -4.69 -1.14 -23.32
C THR A 146 -5.74 -0.89 -22.24
N ARG A 147 -6.62 0.08 -22.46
CA ARG A 147 -7.77 0.29 -21.55
C ARG A 147 -8.71 -0.91 -21.69
N ALA A 148 -9.19 -1.43 -20.54
CA ALA A 148 -10.12 -2.55 -20.52
C ALA A 148 -11.55 -2.09 -20.71
#